data_de4e73d0c0b7c1463f6364da7ba3b8eb
#
_entry.id   de4e73d0c0b7c1463f6364da7ba3b8eb
#
_cell.length_a   1.000
_cell.length_b   1.000
_cell.length_c   1.000
_cell.angle_alpha   90.00
_cell.angle_beta   90.00
_cell.angle_gamma   90.00
#
_symmetry.space_group_name_H-M   'P 1'
#
loop_
_entity.id
_entity.type
_entity.pdbx_description
1 polymer ?
#
loop_
_entity_poly.entity_id
_entity_poly.type
_entity_poly.pdbx_seq_one_letter_code
_entity_poly.pdbx_strand_id
1 'polypeptide(L)'
;MSVDRVSLAVSPLEGIKSPTFLSIKAGDFVIIQATQQVAHQVNNDWWNSIMSTPDRSTELLVIAERVVAMAKPGEQVEAYVSRGGETAVRVYEGEVEHFVSAQSEGIGIRVIKDGRTGFAYAGTLDADAIAEVLADARDNVAFGTPDEYAGLAEPDGVAQIPQKFWDDELAAYATADKISLTKELEKLTLGMDSRVRVEESNYDDGWGEVAVATTTGIRESGRGNSCYVSVSTLADDGDETQTGFSFSVGDSPKEFNLPKAAREAADRATRLLGAVKPPSKRTTVVLDPYVTSQFLGVLSSTLNGENVSKGRSFFADKLGETVADPRITLVDDPTNPLAYTATDIDGEGLAARRNVLIENGVLKMFVQSSYSARRTGTKSTGNATRGGFAGTPGVGCLAMQLQPGTQSQEELIKGVDDGVWIQMVQGLHSGVNPISGDFSTGASGMMIRNGAVAEPVREFTIASTLQRMLLDIVAIGGDIDWLPSRAVGLTLVIRDVTMSGQ
;
A
#
# COMPACT_ATOMS: atom_id res chain seq x y z
N MET A 1 -9.61 -5.70 37.73
CA MET A 1 -9.81 -7.01 37.15
C MET A 1 -8.47 -7.57 36.76
N SER A 2 -8.14 -8.74 37.28
CA SER A 2 -6.81 -9.40 37.16
C SER A 2 -6.65 -9.91 35.72
N VAL A 3 -5.55 -9.49 35.08
CA VAL A 3 -5.19 -9.99 33.75
C VAL A 3 -4.37 -11.24 33.93
N ASP A 4 -4.93 -12.40 33.59
CA ASP A 4 -4.23 -13.68 33.63
C ASP A 4 -3.13 -13.70 32.55
N ARG A 5 -1.90 -13.92 33.02
CA ARG A 5 -0.73 -14.15 32.17
C ARG A 5 -0.79 -15.58 31.64
N VAL A 6 -0.98 -15.72 30.33
CA VAL A 6 -0.67 -17.00 29.68
C VAL A 6 0.85 -17.11 29.57
N SER A 7 1.44 -17.93 30.42
CA SER A 7 2.86 -18.24 30.40
C SER A 7 3.06 -19.47 29.54
N LEU A 8 3.50 -19.32 28.30
CA LEU A 8 4.01 -20.44 27.52
C LEU A 8 5.36 -20.87 28.11
N ALA A 9 5.35 -21.98 28.83
CA ALA A 9 6.56 -22.61 29.32
C ALA A 9 7.32 -23.24 28.15
N VAL A 10 8.32 -22.56 27.64
CA VAL A 10 9.36 -23.17 26.82
C VAL A 10 10.31 -23.88 27.77
N SER A 11 10.49 -25.20 27.61
CA SER A 11 11.47 -25.98 28.39
C SER A 11 12.84 -25.34 28.26
N PRO A 12 13.62 -25.18 29.35
CA PRO A 12 14.92 -24.50 29.27
C PRO A 12 15.85 -25.34 28.39
N LEU A 13 16.31 -24.72 27.32
CA LEU A 13 17.45 -25.24 26.54
C LEU A 13 18.70 -25.04 27.40
N GLU A 14 19.45 -26.11 27.66
CA GLU A 14 20.66 -26.06 28.44
C GLU A 14 21.70 -25.11 27.77
N GLY A 15 22.09 -24.09 28.48
CA GLY A 15 23.23 -23.22 28.09
C GLY A 15 22.92 -21.74 27.92
N ILE A 16 21.66 -21.28 28.00
CA ILE A 16 21.33 -19.85 27.81
C ILE A 16 21.13 -19.18 29.18
N LYS A 17 22.03 -18.27 29.54
CA LYS A 17 21.88 -17.37 30.68
C LYS A 17 20.91 -16.26 30.31
N SER A 18 19.67 -16.36 30.81
CA SER A 18 18.59 -15.36 30.74
C SER A 18 18.18 -14.88 29.35
N PRO A 19 17.18 -15.49 28.70
CA PRO A 19 16.50 -14.86 27.59
C PRO A 19 15.54 -13.78 28.12
N THR A 20 15.74 -12.54 27.71
CA THR A 20 14.77 -11.47 27.98
C THR A 20 13.65 -11.58 26.94
N PHE A 21 12.58 -12.28 27.29
CA PHE A 21 11.36 -12.24 26.49
C PHE A 21 10.55 -11.02 26.91
N LEU A 22 10.33 -10.08 26.02
CA LEU A 22 9.35 -9.03 26.23
C LEU A 22 8.05 -9.48 25.52
N SER A 23 7.13 -10.05 26.28
CA SER A 23 5.76 -10.27 25.82
C SER A 23 4.99 -8.98 26.08
N ILE A 24 4.69 -8.23 25.05
CA ILE A 24 3.76 -7.10 25.14
C ILE A 24 2.40 -7.60 24.65
N LYS A 25 1.48 -7.77 25.58
CA LYS A 25 0.08 -8.03 25.28
C LYS A 25 -0.60 -6.68 25.07
N ALA A 26 -0.66 -6.24 23.84
CA ALA A 26 -1.58 -5.19 23.41
C ALA A 26 -2.58 -5.86 22.47
N GLY A 27 -3.78 -6.17 23.00
CA GLY A 27 -4.93 -6.75 22.32
C GLY A 27 -4.62 -7.63 21.10
N ASP A 28 -4.89 -8.89 21.20
CA ASP A 28 -5.06 -9.87 20.09
C ASP A 28 -3.90 -10.11 19.08
N PHE A 29 -2.68 -9.65 19.37
CA PHE A 29 -1.48 -9.93 18.58
C PHE A 29 -0.49 -10.80 19.36
N VAL A 30 -0.02 -11.88 18.75
CA VAL A 30 1.15 -12.61 19.23
C VAL A 30 2.37 -12.04 18.52
N ILE A 31 3.11 -11.16 19.18
CA ILE A 31 4.38 -10.62 18.66
C ILE A 31 5.51 -11.40 19.29
N ILE A 32 6.33 -12.07 18.47
CA ILE A 32 7.56 -12.71 18.91
C ILE A 32 8.72 -11.82 18.50
N GLN A 33 9.31 -11.11 19.46
CA GLN A 33 10.53 -10.34 19.26
C GLN A 33 11.70 -11.18 19.77
N ALA A 34 12.63 -11.52 18.89
CA ALA A 34 13.79 -12.33 19.22
C ALA A 34 15.07 -11.52 19.11
N THR A 35 15.99 -11.69 20.08
CA THR A 35 17.36 -11.17 19.98
C THR A 35 18.23 -12.09 19.13
N GLN A 36 19.37 -11.58 18.62
CA GLN A 36 20.31 -12.25 17.70
C GLN A 36 20.61 -13.74 17.99
N GLN A 37 20.65 -14.15 19.27
CA GLN A 37 20.96 -15.54 19.66
C GLN A 37 19.80 -16.54 19.43
N VAL A 38 18.57 -16.06 19.38
CA VAL A 38 17.36 -16.92 19.23
C VAL A 38 17.07 -17.19 17.76
N ALA A 39 17.36 -16.26 16.86
CA ALA A 39 17.14 -16.43 15.42
C ALA A 39 17.92 -17.61 14.80
N HIS A 40 19.08 -17.99 15.39
CA HIS A 40 19.88 -19.14 14.95
C HIS A 40 19.41 -20.51 15.51
N GLN A 41 18.57 -20.53 16.53
CA GLN A 41 18.16 -21.76 17.21
C GLN A 41 16.68 -22.12 17.08
N VAL A 42 15.90 -21.34 16.32
CA VAL A 42 14.50 -21.68 16.07
C VAL A 42 14.43 -22.93 15.20
N ASN A 43 13.90 -24.02 15.77
CA ASN A 43 13.76 -25.29 15.07
C ASN A 43 12.84 -25.13 13.86
N ASN A 44 13.38 -25.31 12.66
CA ASN A 44 12.70 -25.18 11.38
C ASN A 44 11.37 -25.97 11.31
N ASP A 45 11.27 -27.09 12.01
CA ASP A 45 10.07 -27.94 11.97
C ASP A 45 8.85 -27.28 12.64
N TRP A 46 9.06 -26.53 13.73
CA TRP A 46 7.98 -25.81 14.41
C TRP A 46 7.53 -24.60 13.56
N TRP A 47 8.46 -23.86 12.97
CA TRP A 47 8.16 -22.75 12.06
C TRP A 47 7.49 -23.21 10.78
N ASN A 48 7.96 -24.30 10.17
CA ASN A 48 7.34 -24.86 8.97
C ASN A 48 5.91 -25.39 9.25
N SER A 49 5.65 -25.89 10.45
CA SER A 49 4.31 -26.31 10.87
C SER A 49 3.34 -25.14 11.04
N ILE A 50 3.84 -23.96 11.40
CA ILE A 50 3.01 -22.74 11.53
C ILE A 50 2.82 -22.08 10.14
N MET A 51 3.82 -22.14 9.26
CA MET A 51 3.82 -21.45 7.96
C MET A 51 3.18 -22.27 6.85
N SER A 52 3.06 -23.61 6.97
CA SER A 52 2.20 -24.37 6.05
C SER A 52 0.74 -24.18 6.42
N THR A 53 0.21 -23.01 6.13
CA THR A 53 -1.15 -22.66 6.47
C THR A 53 -2.09 -23.29 5.44
N PRO A 54 -2.86 -24.32 5.78
CA PRO A 54 -3.88 -24.85 4.86
C PRO A 54 -4.86 -23.74 4.52
N ASP A 55 -5.37 -23.76 3.29
CA ASP A 55 -6.42 -22.85 2.88
C ASP A 55 -7.66 -22.99 3.78
N ARG A 56 -7.93 -21.99 4.59
CA ARG A 56 -9.09 -21.91 5.48
C ARG A 56 -10.11 -20.87 5.06
N SER A 57 -9.93 -20.23 3.90
CA SER A 57 -10.84 -19.19 3.44
C SER A 57 -12.29 -19.65 3.37
N THR A 58 -12.51 -20.94 2.99
CA THR A 58 -13.85 -21.56 3.01
C THR A 58 -14.37 -21.75 4.46
N GLU A 59 -13.50 -22.06 5.43
CA GLU A 59 -13.91 -22.16 6.84
C GLU A 59 -14.31 -20.79 7.38
N LEU A 60 -13.55 -19.73 7.03
CA LEU A 60 -13.89 -18.36 7.38
C LEU A 60 -15.24 -17.94 6.79
N LEU A 61 -15.53 -18.34 5.56
CA LEU A 61 -16.82 -18.08 4.93
C LEU A 61 -17.97 -18.78 5.69
N VAL A 62 -17.79 -20.02 6.13
CA VAL A 62 -18.80 -20.72 6.96
C VAL A 62 -19.07 -19.98 8.27
N ILE A 63 -18.04 -19.39 8.90
CA ILE A 63 -18.21 -18.56 10.10
C ILE A 63 -19.03 -17.32 9.77
N ALA A 64 -18.68 -16.59 8.71
CA ALA A 64 -19.39 -15.39 8.28
C ALA A 64 -20.87 -15.70 7.97
N GLU A 65 -21.15 -16.79 7.25
CA GLU A 65 -22.51 -17.22 6.91
C GLU A 65 -23.35 -17.56 8.14
N ARG A 66 -22.77 -18.21 9.17
CA ARG A 66 -23.45 -18.49 10.43
C ARG A 66 -23.90 -17.21 11.13
N VAL A 67 -23.06 -16.18 11.14
CA VAL A 67 -23.42 -14.86 11.71
C VAL A 67 -24.57 -14.24 10.94
N VAL A 68 -24.50 -14.23 9.62
CA VAL A 68 -25.55 -13.67 8.75
C VAL A 68 -26.88 -14.41 8.94
N ALA A 69 -26.84 -15.73 9.14
CA ALA A 69 -28.05 -16.52 9.42
C ALA A 69 -28.74 -16.17 10.75
N MET A 70 -28.05 -15.46 11.67
CA MET A 70 -28.62 -14.97 12.93
C MET A 70 -29.30 -13.59 12.80
N ALA A 71 -29.40 -13.02 11.59
CA ALA A 71 -30.08 -11.77 11.34
C ALA A 71 -31.55 -11.81 11.77
N LYS A 72 -32.02 -10.74 12.43
CA LYS A 72 -33.42 -10.58 12.83
C LYS A 72 -34.21 -9.86 11.72
N PRO A 73 -35.55 -9.97 11.72
CA PRO A 73 -36.36 -9.22 10.75
C PRO A 73 -36.07 -7.72 10.76
N GLY A 74 -35.83 -7.16 9.56
CA GLY A 74 -35.50 -5.75 9.37
C GLY A 74 -34.02 -5.39 9.60
N GLU A 75 -33.17 -6.35 9.93
CA GLU A 75 -31.73 -6.16 10.02
C GLU A 75 -31.06 -6.52 8.67
N GLN A 76 -30.11 -5.67 8.24
CA GLN A 76 -29.06 -6.06 7.31
C GLN A 76 -27.82 -6.36 8.13
N VAL A 77 -27.24 -7.54 7.92
CA VAL A 77 -26.05 -8.00 8.66
C VAL A 77 -24.93 -8.35 7.68
N GLU A 78 -23.75 -7.83 7.92
CA GLU A 78 -22.49 -8.21 7.27
C GLU A 78 -21.56 -8.80 8.31
N ALA A 79 -20.92 -9.90 7.98
CA ALA A 79 -19.80 -10.44 8.70
C ALA A 79 -18.56 -10.45 7.79
N TYR A 80 -17.50 -9.82 8.26
CA TYR A 80 -16.18 -9.83 7.64
C TYR A 80 -15.22 -10.56 8.56
N VAL A 81 -14.72 -11.68 8.09
CA VAL A 81 -13.77 -12.53 8.84
C VAL A 81 -12.44 -12.49 8.14
N SER A 82 -11.37 -12.25 8.86
CA SER A 82 -10.04 -12.32 8.27
C SER A 82 -9.03 -12.91 9.25
N ARG A 83 -8.00 -13.53 8.69
CA ARG A 83 -6.77 -13.89 9.37
C ARG A 83 -5.59 -13.60 8.48
N GLY A 84 -4.44 -13.35 9.06
CA GLY A 84 -3.24 -13.05 8.30
C GLY A 84 -2.00 -13.14 9.15
N GLY A 85 -0.86 -13.08 8.49
CA GLY A 85 0.44 -13.05 9.14
C GLY A 85 1.43 -12.22 8.33
N GLU A 86 2.43 -11.73 9.01
CA GLU A 86 3.52 -10.96 8.43
C GLU A 86 4.86 -11.42 8.98
N THR A 87 5.90 -11.33 8.17
CA THR A 87 7.29 -11.47 8.59
C THR A 87 8.07 -10.27 8.12
N ALA A 88 8.79 -9.63 9.03
CA ALA A 88 9.73 -8.57 8.71
C ALA A 88 11.12 -8.91 9.24
N VAL A 89 12.13 -8.78 8.40
CA VAL A 89 13.54 -8.95 8.74
C VAL A 89 14.27 -7.68 8.40
N ARG A 90 14.94 -7.07 9.38
CA ARG A 90 15.88 -5.97 9.17
C ARG A 90 17.30 -6.43 9.46
N VAL A 91 18.19 -6.11 8.55
CA VAL A 91 19.63 -6.36 8.67
C VAL A 91 20.37 -5.03 8.70
N TYR A 92 21.33 -4.94 9.62
CA TYR A 92 22.28 -3.83 9.76
C TYR A 92 23.66 -4.37 10.14
N GLU A 93 24.73 -3.90 9.47
CA GLU A 93 26.11 -4.35 9.67
C GLU A 93 26.29 -5.88 9.59
N GLY A 94 25.59 -6.53 8.66
CA GLY A 94 25.66 -7.97 8.41
C GLY A 94 24.92 -8.83 9.44
N GLU A 95 24.23 -8.23 10.43
CA GLU A 95 23.51 -8.93 11.47
C GLU A 95 22.03 -8.59 11.47
N VAL A 96 21.19 -9.52 11.95
CA VAL A 96 19.77 -9.25 12.12
C VAL A 96 19.58 -8.27 13.28
N GLU A 97 19.17 -7.05 12.96
CA GLU A 97 18.84 -6.02 13.94
C GLU A 97 17.43 -6.20 14.50
N HIS A 98 16.47 -6.51 13.61
CA HIS A 98 15.08 -6.64 13.98
C HIS A 98 14.44 -7.82 13.23
N PHE A 99 13.62 -8.58 13.96
CA PHE A 99 12.82 -9.67 13.40
C PHE A 99 11.42 -9.63 14.01
N VAL A 100 10.41 -9.61 13.14
CA VAL A 100 9.00 -9.72 13.52
C VAL A 100 8.40 -10.89 12.78
N SER A 101 7.61 -11.70 13.48
CA SER A 101 6.65 -12.61 12.88
C SER A 101 5.37 -12.50 13.71
N ALA A 102 4.30 -12.03 13.10
CA ALA A 102 3.04 -11.77 13.77
C ALA A 102 1.90 -12.40 12.99
N GLN A 103 0.88 -12.87 13.72
CA GLN A 103 -0.37 -13.36 13.14
C GLN A 103 -1.55 -12.72 13.86
N SER A 104 -2.61 -12.50 13.12
CA SER A 104 -3.88 -11.99 13.64
C SER A 104 -5.04 -12.71 12.99
N GLU A 105 -6.13 -12.89 13.74
CA GLU A 105 -7.41 -13.34 13.20
C GLU A 105 -8.54 -12.63 13.92
N GLY A 106 -9.69 -12.50 13.28
CA GLY A 106 -10.83 -11.89 13.92
C GLY A 106 -12.02 -11.70 12.99
N ILE A 107 -13.07 -11.15 13.58
CA ILE A 107 -14.33 -10.89 12.91
C ILE A 107 -14.81 -9.47 13.19
N GLY A 108 -15.27 -8.77 12.15
CA GLY A 108 -16.02 -7.52 12.25
C GLY A 108 -17.48 -7.76 11.80
N ILE A 109 -18.42 -7.30 12.61
CA ILE A 109 -19.85 -7.44 12.33
C ILE A 109 -20.47 -6.06 12.21
N ARG A 110 -21.15 -5.81 11.08
CA ARG A 110 -21.90 -4.59 10.82
C ARG A 110 -23.39 -4.91 10.74
N VAL A 111 -24.20 -4.21 11.55
CA VAL A 111 -25.66 -4.33 11.56
C VAL A 111 -26.25 -3.00 11.13
N ILE A 112 -27.15 -3.03 10.16
CA ILE A 112 -27.88 -1.85 9.70
C ILE A 112 -29.36 -2.08 9.91
N LYS A 113 -30.02 -1.13 10.58
CA LYS A 113 -31.46 -1.15 10.83
C LYS A 113 -31.99 0.27 10.90
N ASP A 114 -33.11 0.53 10.22
CA ASP A 114 -33.78 1.82 10.19
C ASP A 114 -32.84 2.99 9.83
N GLY A 115 -31.95 2.76 8.84
CA GLY A 115 -30.96 3.73 8.39
C GLY A 115 -29.81 3.99 9.38
N ARG A 116 -29.69 3.22 10.45
CA ARG A 116 -28.62 3.34 11.45
C ARG A 116 -27.65 2.17 11.36
N THR A 117 -26.38 2.45 11.47
CA THR A 117 -25.30 1.44 11.45
C THR A 117 -24.73 1.26 12.84
N GLY A 118 -24.63 0.01 13.27
CA GLY A 118 -23.81 -0.41 14.40
C GLY A 118 -22.71 -1.34 13.92
N PHE A 119 -21.56 -1.25 14.55
CA PHE A 119 -20.39 -2.05 14.24
C PHE A 119 -19.69 -2.48 15.54
N ALA A 120 -19.22 -3.72 15.57
CA ALA A 120 -18.34 -4.24 16.60
C ALA A 120 -17.40 -5.29 15.98
N TYR A 121 -16.31 -5.58 16.67
CA TYR A 121 -15.33 -6.57 16.22
C TYR A 121 -14.66 -7.29 17.39
N ALA A 122 -14.10 -8.48 17.13
CA ALA A 122 -13.22 -9.18 18.04
C ALA A 122 -12.01 -9.76 17.31
N GLY A 123 -10.86 -9.83 17.98
CA GLY A 123 -9.62 -10.45 17.53
C GLY A 123 -9.57 -11.96 17.83
N THR A 124 -10.70 -12.64 17.77
CA THR A 124 -10.84 -14.08 17.93
C THR A 124 -12.02 -14.60 17.13
N LEU A 125 -12.00 -15.88 16.80
CA LEU A 125 -13.08 -16.58 16.11
C LEU A 125 -13.84 -17.56 17.01
N ASP A 126 -13.71 -17.40 18.32
CA ASP A 126 -14.47 -18.19 19.31
C ASP A 126 -15.96 -17.89 19.21
N ALA A 127 -16.79 -18.95 19.26
CA ALA A 127 -18.23 -18.83 19.04
C ALA A 127 -18.93 -17.91 20.05
N ASP A 128 -18.51 -17.92 21.31
CA ASP A 128 -19.07 -17.08 22.37
C ASP A 128 -18.71 -15.60 22.13
N ALA A 129 -17.45 -15.32 21.78
CA ALA A 129 -17.01 -13.96 21.42
C ALA A 129 -17.74 -13.43 20.18
N ILE A 130 -17.94 -14.25 19.17
CA ILE A 130 -18.72 -13.89 17.97
C ILE A 130 -20.18 -13.51 18.34
N ALA A 131 -20.79 -14.26 19.25
CA ALA A 131 -22.15 -13.96 19.71
C ALA A 131 -22.21 -12.63 20.47
N GLU A 132 -21.20 -12.32 21.29
CA GLU A 132 -21.08 -11.03 21.99
C GLU A 132 -20.87 -9.88 20.98
N VAL A 133 -19.98 -10.03 20.02
CA VAL A 133 -19.76 -9.02 18.96
C VAL A 133 -21.03 -8.72 18.17
N LEU A 134 -21.83 -9.74 17.84
CA LEU A 134 -23.11 -9.53 17.17
C LEU A 134 -24.13 -8.78 18.07
N ALA A 135 -24.13 -9.05 19.37
CA ALA A 135 -24.97 -8.33 20.33
C ALA A 135 -24.50 -6.86 20.43
N ASP A 136 -23.21 -6.62 20.59
CA ASP A 136 -22.63 -5.27 20.66
C ASP A 136 -22.88 -4.47 19.39
N ALA A 137 -22.73 -5.08 18.21
CA ALA A 137 -23.05 -4.43 16.95
C ALA A 137 -24.53 -4.00 16.87
N ARG A 138 -25.46 -4.83 17.40
CA ARG A 138 -26.88 -4.47 17.49
C ARG A 138 -27.15 -3.34 18.47
N ASP A 139 -26.52 -3.36 19.63
CA ASP A 139 -26.66 -2.32 20.64
C ASP A 139 -26.12 -0.99 20.12
N ASN A 140 -25.01 -1.03 19.38
CA ASN A 140 -24.40 0.14 18.74
C ASN A 140 -25.30 0.78 17.66
N VAL A 141 -26.24 0.06 17.05
CA VAL A 141 -27.24 0.65 16.14
C VAL A 141 -28.04 1.77 16.82
N ALA A 142 -28.34 1.63 18.12
CA ALA A 142 -29.12 2.64 18.86
C ALA A 142 -28.39 3.99 18.93
N PHE A 143 -27.06 3.99 18.89
CA PHE A 143 -26.23 5.20 18.94
C PHE A 143 -25.86 5.72 17.55
N GLY A 144 -26.12 4.95 16.49
CA GLY A 144 -25.86 5.35 15.11
C GLY A 144 -26.70 6.56 14.70
N THR A 145 -26.14 7.46 13.91
CA THR A 145 -26.92 8.54 13.29
C THR A 145 -27.70 7.98 12.10
N PRO A 146 -29.00 8.33 11.95
CA PRO A 146 -29.74 7.95 10.75
C PRO A 146 -29.09 8.49 9.49
N ASP A 147 -28.91 7.64 8.51
CA ASP A 147 -28.35 7.96 7.20
C ASP A 147 -29.19 7.26 6.12
N GLU A 148 -29.78 8.04 5.23
CA GLU A 148 -30.62 7.53 4.14
C GLU A 148 -29.85 6.68 3.13
N TYR A 149 -28.51 6.80 3.09
CA TYR A 149 -27.62 6.03 2.22
C TYR A 149 -27.05 4.78 2.90
N ALA A 150 -27.34 4.58 4.18
CA ALA A 150 -26.91 3.39 4.89
C ALA A 150 -27.47 2.10 4.25
N GLY A 151 -26.65 1.08 4.12
CA GLY A 151 -27.02 -0.19 3.51
C GLY A 151 -25.79 -1.02 3.18
N LEU A 152 -25.98 -2.32 3.05
CA LEU A 152 -24.93 -3.23 2.59
C LEU A 152 -24.79 -3.19 1.06
N ALA A 153 -23.67 -3.71 0.55
CA ALA A 153 -23.51 -3.99 -0.85
C ALA A 153 -24.47 -5.13 -1.27
N GLU A 154 -24.90 -5.10 -2.51
CA GLU A 154 -25.72 -6.14 -3.14
C GLU A 154 -24.93 -6.73 -4.32
N PRO A 155 -25.09 -8.03 -4.63
CA PRO A 155 -24.50 -8.62 -5.82
C PRO A 155 -24.88 -7.82 -7.08
N ASP A 156 -23.90 -7.35 -7.81
CA ASP A 156 -24.11 -6.50 -9.00
C ASP A 156 -24.03 -7.26 -10.33
N GLY A 157 -23.79 -8.57 -10.26
CA GLY A 157 -23.71 -9.46 -11.44
C GLY A 157 -22.41 -9.35 -12.22
N VAL A 158 -21.43 -8.60 -11.73
CA VAL A 158 -20.08 -8.56 -12.34
C VAL A 158 -19.32 -9.80 -11.90
N ALA A 159 -18.81 -10.54 -12.88
CA ALA A 159 -18.00 -11.73 -12.62
C ALA A 159 -16.59 -11.34 -12.14
N GLN A 160 -16.08 -12.07 -11.17
CA GLN A 160 -14.67 -11.98 -10.80
C GLN A 160 -13.78 -12.45 -11.95
N ILE A 161 -12.61 -11.83 -12.08
CA ILE A 161 -11.57 -12.30 -12.99
C ILE A 161 -10.66 -13.21 -12.16
N PRO A 162 -10.69 -14.55 -12.39
CA PRO A 162 -9.89 -15.46 -11.58
C PRO A 162 -8.40 -15.20 -11.75
N GLN A 163 -7.71 -15.04 -10.62
CA GLN A 163 -6.27 -14.84 -10.56
C GLN A 163 -5.67 -15.69 -9.44
N LYS A 164 -4.37 -15.91 -9.53
CA LYS A 164 -3.61 -16.61 -8.50
C LYS A 164 -2.92 -15.57 -7.61
N PHE A 165 -3.43 -15.35 -6.42
CA PHE A 165 -2.84 -14.47 -5.42
C PHE A 165 -2.07 -15.21 -4.32
N TRP A 166 -1.92 -16.50 -4.42
CA TRP A 166 -1.20 -17.32 -3.45
C TRP A 166 -0.06 -18.05 -4.13
N ASP A 167 1.14 -17.82 -3.63
CA ASP A 167 2.33 -18.55 -4.01
C ASP A 167 2.73 -19.53 -2.89
N ASP A 168 2.78 -20.82 -3.23
CA ASP A 168 3.14 -21.88 -2.27
C ASP A 168 4.64 -21.86 -1.93
N GLU A 169 5.50 -21.37 -2.83
CA GLU A 169 6.93 -21.25 -2.57
C GLU A 169 7.20 -20.13 -1.57
N LEU A 170 6.51 -18.98 -1.71
CA LEU A 170 6.58 -17.91 -0.73
C LEU A 170 6.06 -18.38 0.64
N ALA A 171 4.93 -19.06 0.67
CA ALA A 171 4.36 -19.60 1.91
C ALA A 171 5.29 -20.60 2.62
N ALA A 172 6.14 -21.31 1.86
CA ALA A 172 7.12 -22.27 2.40
C ALA A 172 8.54 -21.67 2.56
N TYR A 173 8.74 -20.38 2.25
CA TYR A 173 10.07 -19.77 2.25
C TYR A 173 10.63 -19.64 3.67
N ALA A 174 11.74 -20.35 3.92
CA ALA A 174 12.26 -20.50 5.27
C ALA A 174 12.81 -19.17 5.84
N THR A 175 12.64 -18.95 7.13
CA THR A 175 13.18 -17.75 7.81
C THR A 175 14.68 -17.57 7.61
N ALA A 176 15.44 -18.65 7.60
CA ALA A 176 16.90 -18.60 7.36
C ALA A 176 17.23 -18.06 5.96
N ASP A 177 16.42 -18.41 4.95
CA ASP A 177 16.58 -17.93 3.59
C ASP A 177 16.19 -16.46 3.46
N LYS A 178 15.12 -16.02 4.16
CA LYS A 178 14.74 -14.59 4.26
C LYS A 178 15.88 -13.75 4.82
N ILE A 179 16.50 -14.20 5.92
CA ILE A 179 17.65 -13.55 6.55
C ILE A 179 18.85 -13.52 5.59
N SER A 180 19.15 -14.65 4.94
CA SER A 180 20.28 -14.77 4.02
C SER A 180 20.13 -13.81 2.84
N LEU A 181 18.92 -13.73 2.27
CA LEU A 181 18.59 -12.83 1.17
C LEU A 181 18.73 -11.36 1.56
N THR A 182 18.29 -11.00 2.77
CA THR A 182 18.40 -9.63 3.29
C THR A 182 19.86 -9.22 3.51
N LYS A 183 20.68 -10.13 4.05
CA LYS A 183 22.15 -9.94 4.19
C LYS A 183 22.84 -9.85 2.82
N GLU A 184 22.39 -10.60 1.83
CA GLU A 184 22.90 -10.50 0.47
C GLU A 184 22.63 -9.14 -0.16
N LEU A 185 21.40 -8.60 0.01
CA LEU A 185 21.05 -7.27 -0.48
C LEU A 185 21.94 -6.20 0.16
N GLU A 186 22.14 -6.22 1.49
CA GLU A 186 23.06 -5.31 2.18
C GLU A 186 24.47 -5.40 1.61
N LYS A 187 25.00 -6.63 1.49
CA LYS A 187 26.35 -6.87 0.96
C LYS A 187 26.54 -6.37 -0.48
N LEU A 188 25.54 -6.62 -1.34
CA LEU A 188 25.56 -6.11 -2.71
C LEU A 188 25.58 -4.59 -2.72
N THR A 189 24.77 -3.96 -1.88
CA THR A 189 24.65 -2.49 -1.79
C THR A 189 25.97 -1.86 -1.32
N LEU A 190 26.60 -2.40 -0.29
CA LEU A 190 27.92 -1.96 0.20
C LEU A 190 29.02 -2.12 -0.85
N GLY A 191 28.86 -3.05 -1.78
CA GLY A 191 29.81 -3.27 -2.88
C GLY A 191 29.68 -2.29 -4.05
N MET A 192 28.66 -1.42 -4.09
CA MET A 192 28.39 -0.53 -5.23
C MET A 192 29.30 0.70 -5.26
N ASP A 193 29.52 1.35 -4.11
CA ASP A 193 30.38 2.54 -3.99
C ASP A 193 30.95 2.61 -2.57
N SER A 194 32.24 2.92 -2.44
CA SER A 194 32.96 2.98 -1.15
C SER A 194 32.47 4.08 -0.20
N ARG A 195 31.73 5.05 -0.70
CA ARG A 195 31.12 6.14 0.08
C ARG A 195 29.77 5.74 0.68
N VAL A 196 29.21 4.60 0.25
CA VAL A 196 27.88 4.14 0.66
C VAL A 196 27.98 3.32 1.93
N ARG A 197 27.14 3.67 2.89
CA ARG A 197 26.75 2.84 4.04
C ARG A 197 25.31 2.40 3.87
N VAL A 198 24.96 1.21 4.33
CA VAL A 198 23.57 0.78 4.41
C VAL A 198 23.01 1.22 5.76
N GLU A 199 21.91 1.95 5.76
CA GLU A 199 21.16 2.33 6.95
C GLU A 199 20.30 1.17 7.42
N GLU A 200 19.59 0.53 6.47
CA GLU A 200 18.81 -0.68 6.71
C GLU A 200 18.63 -1.47 5.41
N SER A 201 18.64 -2.78 5.53
CA SER A 201 18.19 -3.71 4.50
C SER A 201 17.03 -4.52 5.05
N ASN A 202 15.90 -4.54 4.35
CA ASN A 202 14.67 -5.15 4.84
C ASN A 202 14.17 -6.21 3.86
N TYR A 203 13.58 -7.25 4.43
CA TYR A 203 12.70 -8.22 3.77
C TYR A 203 11.37 -8.19 4.49
N ASP A 204 10.30 -8.11 3.74
CA ASP A 204 8.94 -8.13 4.25
C ASP A 204 8.10 -9.11 3.43
N ASP A 205 7.36 -9.97 4.09
CA ASP A 205 6.28 -10.74 3.48
C ASP A 205 5.02 -10.74 4.34
N GLY A 206 3.91 -10.95 3.68
CA GLY A 206 2.62 -11.09 4.34
C GLY A 206 1.71 -12.05 3.62
N TRP A 207 0.80 -12.64 4.36
CA TRP A 207 -0.29 -13.43 3.82
C TRP A 207 -1.61 -13.06 4.51
N GLY A 208 -2.71 -13.23 3.79
CA GLY A 208 -4.04 -12.99 4.31
C GLY A 208 -5.07 -13.93 3.73
N GLU A 209 -6.08 -14.24 4.53
CA GLU A 209 -7.31 -14.91 4.13
C GLU A 209 -8.48 -14.09 4.62
N VAL A 210 -9.48 -13.93 3.79
CA VAL A 210 -10.66 -13.12 4.07
C VAL A 210 -11.92 -13.86 3.66
N ALA A 211 -13.01 -13.58 4.36
CA ALA A 211 -14.35 -13.98 3.95
C ALA A 211 -15.36 -12.88 4.28
N VAL A 212 -16.30 -12.66 3.38
CA VAL A 212 -17.39 -11.71 3.53
C VAL A 212 -18.71 -12.43 3.26
N ALA A 213 -19.65 -12.33 4.21
CA ALA A 213 -21.02 -12.74 3.98
C ALA A 213 -21.99 -11.63 4.39
N THR A 214 -23.09 -11.49 3.66
CA THR A 214 -24.13 -10.46 3.92
C THR A 214 -25.53 -11.03 3.77
N THR A 215 -26.49 -10.41 4.45
CA THR A 215 -27.93 -10.71 4.27
C THR A 215 -28.44 -10.32 2.88
N THR A 216 -27.71 -9.51 2.13
CA THR A 216 -28.03 -9.11 0.76
C THR A 216 -27.56 -10.10 -0.30
N GLY A 217 -26.80 -11.14 0.12
CA GLY A 217 -26.45 -12.26 -0.73
C GLY A 217 -24.99 -12.32 -1.17
N ILE A 218 -24.12 -11.43 -0.73
CA ILE A 218 -22.68 -11.58 -0.95
C ILE A 218 -22.16 -12.75 -0.11
N ARG A 219 -21.34 -13.59 -0.72
CA ARG A 219 -20.68 -14.75 -0.15
C ARG A 219 -19.38 -14.99 -0.89
N GLU A 220 -18.32 -14.34 -0.39
CA GLU A 220 -17.02 -14.36 -1.05
C GLU A 220 -15.91 -14.68 -0.05
N SER A 221 -14.90 -15.37 -0.52
CA SER A 221 -13.68 -15.60 0.24
C SER A 221 -12.48 -15.66 -0.68
N GLY A 222 -11.32 -15.32 -0.15
CA GLY A 222 -10.07 -15.34 -0.90
C GLY A 222 -8.85 -15.42 0.01
N ARG A 223 -7.70 -15.68 -0.60
CA ARG A 223 -6.41 -15.63 0.05
C ARG A 223 -5.34 -15.06 -0.86
N GLY A 224 -4.32 -14.45 -0.26
CA GLY A 224 -3.18 -13.95 -1.00
C GLY A 224 -1.94 -13.86 -0.11
N ASN A 225 -0.77 -13.86 -0.74
CA ASN A 225 0.49 -13.53 -0.11
C ASN A 225 1.35 -12.71 -1.07
N SER A 226 2.24 -11.92 -0.51
CA SER A 226 3.15 -11.06 -1.29
C SER A 226 4.43 -10.82 -0.49
N CYS A 227 5.50 -10.43 -1.18
CA CYS A 227 6.75 -10.08 -0.56
C CYS A 227 7.45 -8.93 -1.29
N TYR A 228 8.34 -8.25 -0.59
CA TYR A 228 9.27 -7.30 -1.18
C TYR A 228 10.54 -7.21 -0.34
N VAL A 229 11.57 -6.65 -0.94
CA VAL A 229 12.76 -6.20 -0.24
C VAL A 229 12.96 -4.72 -0.46
N SER A 230 13.58 -4.06 0.52
CA SER A 230 14.00 -2.68 0.42
C SER A 230 15.38 -2.48 1.01
N VAL A 231 16.08 -1.47 0.53
CA VAL A 231 17.36 -1.03 1.10
C VAL A 231 17.42 0.49 1.12
N SER A 232 17.80 1.03 2.28
CA SER A 232 18.09 2.44 2.50
C SER A 232 19.58 2.65 2.69
N THR A 233 20.10 3.69 2.06
CA THR A 233 21.54 3.98 2.03
C THR A 233 21.84 5.41 2.45
N LEU A 234 23.02 5.58 3.01
CA LEU A 234 23.66 6.85 3.27
C LEU A 234 24.95 6.92 2.47
N ALA A 235 25.18 7.99 1.72
CA ALA A 235 26.45 8.27 1.07
C ALA A 235 27.11 9.46 1.73
N ASP A 236 28.38 9.31 2.11
CA ASP A 236 29.13 10.33 2.82
C ASP A 236 30.25 10.91 1.92
N ASP A 237 30.40 12.25 1.95
CA ASP A 237 31.55 12.96 1.37
C ASP A 237 31.95 14.13 2.30
N GLY A 238 33.00 13.93 3.10
CA GLY A 238 33.39 14.88 4.16
C GLY A 238 32.29 15.02 5.23
N ASP A 239 31.77 16.23 5.38
CA ASP A 239 30.71 16.55 6.35
C ASP A 239 29.29 16.42 5.74
N GLU A 240 29.19 16.01 4.49
CA GLU A 240 27.92 15.85 3.79
C GLU A 240 27.46 14.39 3.79
N THR A 241 26.18 14.17 4.10
CA THR A 241 25.51 12.88 3.99
C THR A 241 24.27 13.01 3.13
N GLN A 242 24.10 12.10 2.17
CA GLN A 242 22.91 12.00 1.32
C GLN A 242 22.27 10.62 1.46
N THR A 243 20.95 10.56 1.25
CA THR A 243 20.17 9.33 1.39
C THR A 243 19.76 8.77 0.03
N GLY A 244 19.68 7.45 -0.06
CA GLY A 244 19.13 6.75 -1.21
C GLY A 244 18.31 5.55 -0.76
N PHE A 245 17.51 5.00 -1.63
CA PHE A 245 16.70 3.82 -1.36
C PHE A 245 16.31 3.13 -2.66
N SER A 246 15.96 1.87 -2.56
CA SER A 246 15.31 1.12 -3.64
C SER A 246 14.51 -0.06 -3.10
N PHE A 247 13.70 -0.64 -3.97
CA PHE A 247 12.83 -1.78 -3.70
C PHE A 247 12.99 -2.85 -4.77
N SER A 248 12.63 -4.09 -4.45
CA SER A 248 12.27 -5.10 -5.42
C SER A 248 11.05 -5.84 -4.91
N VAL A 249 10.01 -5.93 -5.74
CA VAL A 249 8.76 -6.62 -5.44
C VAL A 249 8.64 -7.88 -6.30
N GLY A 250 7.85 -8.85 -5.83
CA GLY A 250 7.55 -10.07 -6.56
C GLY A 250 6.51 -10.91 -5.83
N ASP A 251 5.92 -11.86 -6.54
CA ASP A 251 5.04 -12.87 -5.95
C ASP A 251 5.86 -13.94 -5.21
N SER A 252 7.16 -14.03 -5.52
CA SER A 252 8.12 -14.94 -4.91
C SER A 252 9.47 -14.25 -4.72
N PRO A 253 10.25 -14.57 -3.67
CA PRO A 253 11.60 -14.05 -3.45
C PRO A 253 12.58 -14.32 -4.61
N LYS A 254 12.30 -15.32 -5.45
CA LYS A 254 13.10 -15.63 -6.65
C LYS A 254 12.99 -14.57 -7.75
N GLU A 255 11.96 -13.76 -7.72
CA GLU A 255 11.73 -12.70 -8.70
C GLU A 255 12.46 -11.41 -8.34
N PHE A 256 13.01 -11.32 -7.15
CA PHE A 256 13.73 -10.12 -6.71
C PHE A 256 14.98 -9.85 -7.54
N ASN A 257 15.09 -8.62 -8.00
CA ASN A 257 16.30 -8.13 -8.66
C ASN A 257 17.18 -7.38 -7.65
N LEU A 258 17.83 -8.14 -6.76
CA LEU A 258 18.72 -7.57 -5.73
C LEU A 258 19.82 -6.68 -6.32
N PRO A 259 20.51 -7.06 -7.45
CA PRO A 259 21.52 -6.19 -8.06
C PRO A 259 20.96 -4.84 -8.56
N LYS A 260 19.72 -4.81 -9.08
CA LYS A 260 19.04 -3.56 -9.46
C LYS A 260 18.77 -2.71 -8.23
N ALA A 261 18.14 -3.28 -7.19
CA ALA A 261 17.81 -2.58 -5.96
C ALA A 261 19.06 -2.00 -5.27
N ALA A 262 20.12 -2.80 -5.14
CA ALA A 262 21.39 -2.37 -4.57
C ALA A 262 22.01 -1.19 -5.32
N ARG A 263 22.06 -1.27 -6.66
CA ARG A 263 22.61 -0.22 -7.52
C ARG A 263 21.80 1.07 -7.43
N GLU A 264 20.48 0.99 -7.56
CA GLU A 264 19.60 2.16 -7.51
C GLU A 264 19.67 2.88 -6.17
N ALA A 265 19.70 2.16 -5.06
CA ALA A 265 19.84 2.76 -3.74
C ALA A 265 21.18 3.50 -3.59
N ALA A 266 22.29 2.86 -4.01
CA ALA A 266 23.62 3.48 -3.98
C ALA A 266 23.70 4.70 -4.92
N ASP A 267 23.17 4.58 -6.14
CA ASP A 267 23.18 5.66 -7.14
C ASP A 267 22.36 6.87 -6.68
N ARG A 268 21.20 6.66 -6.04
CA ARG A 268 20.36 7.75 -5.53
C ARG A 268 21.06 8.55 -4.44
N ALA A 269 21.76 7.90 -3.53
CA ALA A 269 22.51 8.58 -2.47
C ALA A 269 23.75 9.29 -3.03
N THR A 270 24.61 8.58 -3.79
CA THR A 270 25.87 9.12 -4.27
C THR A 270 25.71 10.25 -5.28
N ARG A 271 24.67 10.19 -6.09
CA ARG A 271 24.33 11.19 -7.11
C ARG A 271 23.97 12.55 -6.52
N LEU A 272 23.47 12.58 -5.28
CA LEU A 272 23.10 13.81 -4.58
C LEU A 272 24.24 14.44 -3.79
N LEU A 273 25.43 13.80 -3.71
CA LEU A 273 26.60 14.39 -3.08
C LEU A 273 27.04 15.66 -3.82
N GLY A 274 27.38 16.70 -3.08
CA GLY A 274 27.69 18.03 -3.62
C GLY A 274 26.47 18.80 -4.07
N ALA A 275 25.25 18.39 -3.71
CA ALA A 275 24.01 19.05 -4.12
C ALA A 275 23.92 20.47 -3.59
N VAL A 276 23.59 21.38 -4.48
CA VAL A 276 23.44 22.81 -4.21
C VAL A 276 21.96 23.22 -4.24
N LYS A 277 21.65 24.35 -3.62
CA LYS A 277 20.33 24.95 -3.69
C LYS A 277 20.16 25.64 -5.04
N PRO A 278 19.17 25.26 -5.88
CA PRO A 278 19.02 25.82 -7.22
C PRO A 278 18.43 27.23 -7.20
N PRO A 279 18.57 28.01 -8.28
CA PRO A 279 17.88 29.31 -8.43
C PRO A 279 16.38 29.12 -8.58
N SER A 280 15.61 30.09 -8.08
CA SER A 280 14.16 30.11 -8.24
C SER A 280 13.76 30.46 -9.68
N LYS A 281 12.94 29.61 -10.31
CA LYS A 281 12.41 29.82 -11.68
C LYS A 281 11.22 28.91 -11.95
N ARG A 282 10.51 29.20 -13.05
CA ARG A 282 9.60 28.20 -13.65
C ARG A 282 10.42 27.29 -14.57
N THR A 283 10.16 26.01 -14.53
CA THR A 283 10.97 25.02 -15.24
C THR A 283 10.15 23.78 -15.60
N THR A 284 10.71 22.95 -16.48
CA THR A 284 10.20 21.59 -16.73
C THR A 284 10.72 20.66 -15.63
N VAL A 285 9.82 19.86 -15.06
CA VAL A 285 10.19 18.80 -14.14
C VAL A 285 10.02 17.44 -14.80
N VAL A 286 11.00 16.56 -14.58
CA VAL A 286 10.92 15.13 -14.93
C VAL A 286 10.76 14.39 -13.62
N LEU A 287 9.63 13.76 -13.38
CA LEU A 287 9.40 12.98 -12.19
C LEU A 287 9.97 11.58 -12.37
N ASP A 288 10.77 11.12 -11.41
CA ASP A 288 11.21 9.73 -11.31
C ASP A 288 9.98 8.81 -11.12
N PRO A 289 10.01 7.55 -11.57
CA PRO A 289 8.91 6.60 -11.36
C PRO A 289 8.38 6.56 -9.92
N TYR A 290 9.27 6.54 -8.93
CA TYR A 290 8.87 6.58 -7.52
C TYR A 290 8.07 7.85 -7.17
N VAL A 291 8.50 9.01 -7.65
CA VAL A 291 7.82 10.30 -7.40
C VAL A 291 6.46 10.33 -8.11
N THR A 292 6.37 9.77 -9.31
CA THR A 292 5.09 9.65 -10.02
C THR A 292 4.11 8.76 -9.27
N SER A 293 4.54 7.63 -8.73
CA SER A 293 3.69 6.78 -7.88
C SER A 293 3.10 7.54 -6.69
N GLN A 294 3.91 8.36 -6.02
CA GLN A 294 3.44 9.23 -4.94
C GLN A 294 2.45 10.31 -5.42
N PHE A 295 2.71 10.92 -6.58
CA PHE A 295 1.82 11.88 -7.21
C PHE A 295 0.45 11.26 -7.54
N LEU A 296 0.43 10.05 -8.10
CA LEU A 296 -0.79 9.28 -8.36
C LEU A 296 -1.51 8.91 -7.05
N GLY A 297 -0.78 8.55 -6.00
CA GLY A 297 -1.33 8.30 -4.68
C GLY A 297 -2.11 9.49 -4.12
N VAL A 298 -1.61 10.71 -4.32
CA VAL A 298 -2.33 11.95 -3.98
C VAL A 298 -3.60 12.09 -4.80
N LEU A 299 -3.54 11.85 -6.11
CA LEU A 299 -4.71 11.92 -7.00
C LEU A 299 -5.79 10.91 -6.60
N SER A 300 -5.43 9.73 -6.09
CA SER A 300 -6.37 8.73 -5.60
C SER A 300 -7.40 9.31 -4.61
N SER A 301 -6.95 10.16 -3.68
CA SER A 301 -7.83 10.78 -2.69
C SER A 301 -8.84 11.76 -3.32
N THR A 302 -8.50 12.36 -4.45
CA THR A 302 -9.34 13.33 -5.17
C THR A 302 -10.34 12.67 -6.12
N LEU A 303 -10.06 11.43 -6.53
CA LEU A 303 -10.92 10.60 -7.38
C LEU A 303 -11.88 9.70 -6.59
N ASN A 304 -11.87 9.83 -5.28
CA ASN A 304 -12.72 9.12 -4.33
C ASN A 304 -14.13 9.71 -4.32
N GLY A 305 -15.14 8.92 -4.69
CA GLY A 305 -16.52 9.36 -4.83
C GLY A 305 -17.16 9.86 -3.54
N GLU A 306 -16.73 9.36 -2.38
CA GLU A 306 -17.21 9.87 -1.10
C GLU A 306 -16.65 11.28 -0.81
N ASN A 307 -15.36 11.52 -1.09
CA ASN A 307 -14.78 12.85 -0.98
C ASN A 307 -15.45 13.84 -1.93
N VAL A 308 -15.71 13.41 -3.17
CA VAL A 308 -16.42 14.19 -4.19
C VAL A 308 -17.82 14.57 -3.69
N SER A 309 -18.60 13.61 -3.16
CA SER A 309 -19.95 13.86 -2.65
C SER A 309 -20.00 14.81 -1.45
N LYS A 310 -18.88 14.95 -0.74
CA LYS A 310 -18.70 15.85 0.41
C LYS A 310 -18.08 17.19 0.02
N GLY A 311 -17.86 17.46 -1.27
CA GLY A 311 -17.18 18.67 -1.76
C GLY A 311 -15.71 18.77 -1.35
N ARG A 312 -15.06 17.62 -1.13
CA ARG A 312 -13.64 17.52 -0.68
C ARG A 312 -12.69 17.12 -1.79
N SER A 313 -13.01 17.45 -3.03
CA SER A 313 -12.18 17.20 -4.19
C SER A 313 -12.29 18.33 -5.18
N PHE A 314 -11.17 18.77 -5.75
CA PHE A 314 -11.15 19.74 -6.84
C PHE A 314 -11.78 19.19 -8.14
N PHE A 315 -12.06 17.89 -8.21
CA PHE A 315 -12.76 17.25 -9.33
C PHE A 315 -14.28 17.20 -9.16
N ALA A 316 -14.85 17.67 -8.03
CA ALA A 316 -16.26 17.44 -7.67
C ALA A 316 -17.25 17.74 -8.81
N ASP A 317 -17.08 18.85 -9.53
CA ASP A 317 -17.99 19.29 -10.61
C ASP A 317 -17.39 19.09 -12.00
N LYS A 318 -16.38 18.22 -12.17
CA LYS A 318 -15.59 18.08 -13.39
C LYS A 318 -15.89 16.82 -14.21
N LEU A 319 -16.89 16.04 -13.84
CA LEU A 319 -17.25 14.84 -14.57
C LEU A 319 -17.63 15.16 -16.04
N GLY A 320 -16.97 14.52 -16.99
CA GLY A 320 -17.12 14.76 -18.42
C GLY A 320 -16.30 15.93 -18.97
N GLU A 321 -15.60 16.70 -18.12
CA GLU A 321 -14.73 17.79 -18.56
C GLU A 321 -13.30 17.30 -18.84
N THR A 322 -12.57 18.08 -19.66
CA THR A 322 -11.13 17.90 -19.86
C THR A 322 -10.39 18.40 -18.61
N VAL A 323 -9.72 17.50 -17.91
CA VAL A 323 -9.02 17.75 -16.65
C VAL A 323 -7.51 17.49 -16.74
N ALA A 324 -7.05 16.88 -17.83
CA ALA A 324 -5.66 16.55 -18.07
C ALA A 324 -5.30 16.71 -19.55
N ASP A 325 -4.01 16.65 -19.87
CA ASP A 325 -3.56 16.58 -21.27
C ASP A 325 -4.16 15.33 -21.96
N PRO A 326 -4.52 15.41 -23.25
CA PRO A 326 -5.10 14.26 -23.99
C PRO A 326 -4.24 13.00 -24.03
N ARG A 327 -2.96 13.07 -23.71
CA ARG A 327 -2.09 11.88 -23.57
C ARG A 327 -2.44 11.04 -22.33
N ILE A 328 -3.15 11.62 -21.36
CA ILE A 328 -3.42 11.00 -20.09
C ILE A 328 -4.62 10.07 -20.19
N THR A 329 -4.37 8.80 -20.02
CA THR A 329 -5.38 7.80 -19.65
C THR A 329 -4.96 7.19 -18.33
N LEU A 330 -5.75 7.47 -17.27
CA LEU A 330 -5.56 6.99 -15.91
C LEU A 330 -6.62 5.95 -15.60
N VAL A 331 -6.18 4.79 -15.15
CA VAL A 331 -7.07 3.70 -14.76
C VAL A 331 -6.80 3.28 -13.32
N ASP A 332 -7.80 2.71 -12.67
CA ASP A 332 -7.64 1.89 -11.48
C ASP A 332 -7.91 0.44 -11.89
N ASP A 333 -6.89 -0.39 -11.88
CA ASP A 333 -6.97 -1.76 -12.38
C ASP A 333 -6.43 -2.80 -11.39
N PRO A 334 -7.18 -3.11 -10.34
CA PRO A 334 -6.81 -4.15 -9.39
C PRO A 334 -6.86 -5.56 -9.98
N THR A 335 -7.31 -5.71 -11.23
CA THR A 335 -7.30 -7.01 -11.95
C THR A 335 -6.02 -7.24 -12.73
N ASN A 336 -5.10 -6.27 -12.73
CA ASN A 336 -3.78 -6.47 -13.31
C ASN A 336 -2.89 -7.26 -12.33
N PRO A 337 -2.46 -8.48 -12.67
CA PRO A 337 -1.69 -9.34 -11.76
C PRO A 337 -0.30 -8.78 -11.41
N LEU A 338 0.21 -7.81 -12.17
CA LEU A 338 1.50 -7.17 -11.87
C LEU A 338 1.40 -6.10 -10.78
N ALA A 339 0.19 -5.65 -10.44
CA ALA A 339 0.01 -4.66 -9.39
C ALA A 339 0.19 -5.31 -8.01
N TYR A 340 1.05 -4.74 -7.17
CA TYR A 340 1.30 -5.23 -5.81
C TYR A 340 0.02 -5.37 -4.96
N THR A 341 -0.98 -4.56 -5.26
CA THR A 341 -2.29 -4.54 -4.58
C THR A 341 -3.41 -5.18 -5.40
N ALA A 342 -3.07 -6.04 -6.37
CA ALA A 342 -4.06 -6.76 -7.16
C ALA A 342 -4.99 -7.59 -6.27
N THR A 343 -6.26 -7.67 -6.65
CA THR A 343 -7.30 -8.42 -5.92
C THR A 343 -8.44 -8.80 -6.85
N ASP A 344 -9.15 -9.86 -6.53
CA ASP A 344 -10.37 -10.31 -7.23
C ASP A 344 -11.66 -9.72 -6.64
N ILE A 345 -11.64 -9.33 -5.36
CA ILE A 345 -12.78 -8.70 -4.67
C ILE A 345 -12.36 -7.43 -3.94
N ASP A 346 -13.29 -6.53 -3.78
CA ASP A 346 -13.14 -5.32 -2.97
C ASP A 346 -13.48 -5.57 -1.48
N GLY A 347 -13.36 -4.54 -0.65
CA GLY A 347 -13.63 -4.63 0.80
C GLY A 347 -15.08 -4.90 1.19
N GLU A 348 -16.02 -4.93 0.24
CA GLU A 348 -17.43 -5.31 0.42
C GLU A 348 -17.76 -6.67 -0.22
N GLY A 349 -16.78 -7.34 -0.83
CA GLY A 349 -16.94 -8.62 -1.54
C GLY A 349 -17.52 -8.48 -2.94
N LEU A 350 -17.53 -7.28 -3.53
CA LEU A 350 -17.85 -7.10 -4.94
C LEU A 350 -16.64 -7.40 -5.82
N ALA A 351 -16.87 -7.89 -7.04
CA ALA A 351 -15.79 -8.16 -7.98
C ALA A 351 -14.97 -6.90 -8.26
N ALA A 352 -13.65 -7.00 -8.07
CA ALA A 352 -12.71 -5.99 -8.49
C ALA A 352 -12.73 -5.89 -10.02
N ARG A 353 -12.51 -4.69 -10.55
CA ARG A 353 -12.62 -4.43 -11.98
C ARG A 353 -11.77 -3.26 -12.43
N ARG A 354 -11.43 -3.26 -13.70
CA ARG A 354 -10.72 -2.16 -14.32
C ARG A 354 -11.65 -0.97 -14.54
N ASN A 355 -11.34 0.16 -13.93
CA ASN A 355 -12.08 1.42 -14.00
C ASN A 355 -11.25 2.47 -14.73
N VAL A 356 -11.79 3.05 -15.82
CA VAL A 356 -11.13 4.14 -16.54
C VAL A 356 -11.54 5.46 -15.90
N LEU A 357 -10.65 6.07 -15.13
CA LEU A 357 -10.95 7.28 -14.37
C LEU A 357 -10.83 8.53 -15.24
N ILE A 358 -9.75 8.64 -15.99
CA ILE A 358 -9.51 9.68 -16.99
C ILE A 358 -9.17 9.00 -18.32
N GLU A 359 -9.84 9.37 -19.39
CA GLU A 359 -9.59 8.83 -20.73
C GLU A 359 -9.28 9.99 -21.70
N ASN A 360 -8.10 9.95 -22.30
CA ASN A 360 -7.65 11.00 -23.21
C ASN A 360 -7.84 12.42 -22.62
N GLY A 361 -7.49 12.59 -21.35
CA GLY A 361 -7.60 13.85 -20.61
C GLY A 361 -8.99 14.18 -20.06
N VAL A 362 -10.04 13.40 -20.39
CA VAL A 362 -11.41 13.65 -19.96
C VAL A 362 -11.76 12.77 -18.73
N LEU A 363 -12.25 13.40 -17.66
CA LEU A 363 -12.70 12.70 -16.44
C LEU A 363 -13.96 11.91 -16.74
N LYS A 364 -13.91 10.58 -16.56
CA LYS A 364 -15.01 9.66 -16.90
C LYS A 364 -15.80 9.20 -15.69
N MET A 365 -15.15 9.01 -14.56
CA MET A 365 -15.79 8.48 -13.36
C MET A 365 -14.95 8.72 -12.11
N PHE A 366 -15.58 8.52 -10.97
CA PHE A 366 -14.96 8.42 -9.65
C PHE A 366 -15.06 6.97 -9.16
N VAL A 367 -14.10 6.54 -8.35
CA VAL A 367 -14.22 5.24 -7.67
C VAL A 367 -15.27 5.29 -6.57
N GLN A 368 -16.07 4.23 -6.46
CA GLN A 368 -17.23 4.16 -5.58
C GLN A 368 -17.25 2.85 -4.77
N SER A 369 -17.54 2.95 -3.47
CA SER A 369 -18.11 1.85 -2.70
C SER A 369 -19.62 1.81 -2.88
N SER A 370 -20.32 0.83 -2.32
CA SER A 370 -21.78 0.79 -2.36
C SER A 370 -22.43 1.96 -1.63
N TYR A 371 -21.84 2.42 -0.53
CA TYR A 371 -22.28 3.60 0.22
C TYR A 371 -22.15 4.88 -0.61
N SER A 372 -20.95 5.18 -1.11
CA SER A 372 -20.72 6.40 -1.87
C SER A 372 -21.48 6.41 -3.20
N ALA A 373 -21.69 5.24 -3.80
CA ALA A 373 -22.53 5.08 -5.00
C ALA A 373 -23.98 5.47 -4.76
N ARG A 374 -24.60 4.98 -3.65
CA ARG A 374 -25.96 5.42 -3.28
C ARG A 374 -26.04 6.93 -3.05
N ARG A 375 -25.05 7.49 -2.37
CA ARG A 375 -24.98 8.93 -2.07
C ARG A 375 -24.85 9.79 -3.33
N THR A 376 -24.19 9.30 -4.37
CA THR A 376 -23.98 10.01 -5.64
C THR A 376 -24.98 9.63 -6.73
N GLY A 377 -25.91 8.68 -6.46
CA GLY A 377 -26.85 8.18 -7.46
C GLY A 377 -26.21 7.38 -8.59
N THR A 378 -25.06 6.75 -8.30
CA THR A 378 -24.27 5.93 -9.24
C THR A 378 -24.27 4.46 -8.83
N LYS A 379 -23.39 3.65 -9.41
CA LYS A 379 -23.15 2.25 -9.04
C LYS A 379 -21.78 2.10 -8.39
N SER A 380 -21.63 1.07 -7.53
CA SER A 380 -20.32 0.67 -7.02
C SER A 380 -19.38 0.32 -8.19
N THR A 381 -18.14 0.68 -8.04
CA THR A 381 -17.07 0.39 -9.02
C THR A 381 -16.17 -0.76 -8.57
N GLY A 382 -16.53 -1.48 -7.48
CA GLY A 382 -15.68 -2.52 -6.90
C GLY A 382 -14.44 -1.92 -6.25
N ASN A 383 -14.61 -0.79 -5.56
CA ASN A 383 -13.52 -0.01 -4.98
C ASN A 383 -13.69 0.22 -3.46
N ALA A 384 -14.46 -0.62 -2.81
CA ALA A 384 -14.48 -0.57 -1.36
C ALA A 384 -13.10 -0.96 -0.80
N THR A 385 -12.60 -0.20 0.15
CA THR A 385 -11.35 -0.49 0.86
C THR A 385 -11.63 -0.86 2.30
N ARG A 386 -10.88 -1.81 2.85
CA ARG A 386 -11.01 -2.21 4.25
C ARG A 386 -9.64 -2.53 4.84
N GLY A 387 -9.37 -2.06 6.05
CA GLY A 387 -8.13 -2.33 6.78
C GLY A 387 -8.18 -3.59 7.66
N GLY A 388 -9.04 -4.58 7.33
CA GLY A 388 -9.23 -5.81 8.09
C GLY A 388 -10.54 -5.85 8.89
N PHE A 389 -10.66 -6.83 9.80
CA PHE A 389 -11.89 -7.08 10.56
C PHE A 389 -12.27 -5.94 11.53
N ALA A 390 -11.29 -5.16 11.99
CA ALA A 390 -11.52 -4.06 12.94
C ALA A 390 -12.06 -2.77 12.29
N GLY A 391 -12.29 -2.75 10.97
CA GLY A 391 -12.73 -1.58 10.22
C GLY A 391 -14.00 -1.80 9.40
N THR A 392 -14.72 -0.71 9.13
CA THR A 392 -15.82 -0.69 8.16
C THR A 392 -15.31 -0.33 6.76
N PRO A 393 -16.04 -0.69 5.68
CA PRO A 393 -15.62 -0.33 4.32
C PRO A 393 -15.57 1.19 4.11
N GLY A 394 -14.47 1.64 3.51
CA GLY A 394 -14.32 2.96 2.90
C GLY A 394 -14.38 2.88 1.39
N VAL A 395 -13.81 3.88 0.68
CA VAL A 395 -13.67 3.86 -0.77
C VAL A 395 -12.31 4.44 -1.18
N GLY A 396 -11.68 3.89 -2.22
CA GLY A 396 -10.40 4.38 -2.74
C GLY A 396 -9.93 3.61 -3.97
N CYS A 397 -8.97 4.17 -4.68
CA CYS A 397 -8.29 3.43 -5.73
C CYS A 397 -7.50 2.26 -5.13
N LEU A 398 -7.51 1.15 -5.82
CA LEU A 398 -6.85 -0.10 -5.41
C LEU A 398 -5.51 -0.26 -6.12
N ALA A 399 -5.44 0.01 -7.44
CA ALA A 399 -4.24 -0.17 -8.25
C ALA A 399 -4.20 0.85 -9.40
N MET A 400 -3.75 2.07 -9.12
CA MET A 400 -3.71 3.16 -10.11
C MET A 400 -2.58 2.99 -11.11
N GLN A 401 -2.90 3.17 -12.38
CA GLN A 401 -1.98 3.03 -13.50
C GLN A 401 -2.21 4.14 -14.53
N LEU A 402 -1.14 4.77 -14.98
CA LEU A 402 -1.17 5.56 -16.21
C LEU A 402 -0.89 4.65 -17.39
N GLN A 403 -1.57 4.90 -18.51
CA GLN A 403 -1.21 4.26 -19.77
C GLN A 403 0.21 4.69 -20.14
N PRO A 404 1.16 3.74 -20.30
CA PRO A 404 2.56 4.09 -20.56
C PRO A 404 2.75 4.65 -21.98
N GLY A 405 3.76 5.50 -22.09
CA GLY A 405 4.34 5.87 -23.36
C GLY A 405 5.29 4.80 -23.90
N THR A 406 6.19 5.21 -24.81
CA THR A 406 7.15 4.30 -25.44
C THR A 406 8.61 4.67 -25.18
N GLN A 407 8.87 5.86 -24.64
CA GLN A 407 10.21 6.39 -24.42
C GLN A 407 10.73 5.98 -23.03
N SER A 408 12.02 5.68 -22.94
CA SER A 408 12.70 5.48 -21.67
C SER A 408 12.88 6.81 -20.93
N GLN A 409 13.15 6.77 -19.62
CA GLN A 409 13.49 7.94 -18.81
C GLN A 409 14.65 8.72 -19.43
N GLU A 410 15.70 8.03 -19.91
CA GLU A 410 16.85 8.68 -20.53
C GLU A 410 16.48 9.42 -21.81
N GLU A 411 15.62 8.85 -22.65
CA GLU A 411 15.13 9.50 -23.87
C GLU A 411 14.26 10.73 -23.56
N LEU A 412 13.45 10.66 -22.51
CA LEU A 412 12.65 11.79 -22.05
C LEU A 412 13.52 12.92 -21.50
N ILE A 413 14.56 12.61 -20.71
CA ILE A 413 15.53 13.58 -20.21
C ILE A 413 16.25 14.27 -21.38
N LYS A 414 16.66 13.53 -22.42
CA LYS A 414 17.28 14.10 -23.64
C LYS A 414 16.37 15.10 -24.37
N GLY A 415 15.06 14.97 -24.22
CA GLY A 415 14.07 15.90 -24.78
C GLY A 415 13.87 17.20 -23.98
N VAL A 416 14.54 17.39 -22.86
CA VAL A 416 14.40 18.57 -21.98
C VAL A 416 15.65 19.43 -22.03
N ASP A 417 15.57 20.62 -22.65
CA ASP A 417 16.71 21.56 -22.77
C ASP A 417 17.16 22.06 -21.40
N ASP A 418 16.23 22.54 -20.57
CA ASP A 418 16.48 23.08 -19.23
C ASP A 418 15.35 22.62 -18.30
N GLY A 419 15.72 21.87 -17.26
CA GLY A 419 14.77 21.26 -16.36
C GLY A 419 15.40 20.74 -15.08
N VAL A 420 14.61 19.98 -14.34
CA VAL A 420 15.06 19.25 -13.16
C VAL A 420 14.44 17.87 -13.14
N TRP A 421 15.25 16.84 -12.96
CA TRP A 421 14.82 15.48 -12.70
C TRP A 421 14.65 15.30 -11.19
N ILE A 422 13.39 15.18 -10.75
CA ILE A 422 13.01 15.04 -9.34
C ILE A 422 13.09 13.57 -8.96
N GLN A 423 13.97 13.22 -8.05
CA GLN A 423 14.19 11.85 -7.56
C GLN A 423 13.50 11.59 -6.22
N MET A 424 13.23 12.65 -5.46
CA MET A 424 12.55 12.57 -4.18
C MET A 424 11.69 13.82 -3.94
N VAL A 425 10.54 13.62 -3.32
CA VAL A 425 9.70 14.68 -2.77
C VAL A 425 9.46 14.45 -1.28
N GLN A 426 9.29 15.54 -0.53
CA GLN A 426 9.10 15.50 0.91
C GLN A 426 7.93 16.40 1.31
N GLY A 427 7.18 15.96 2.34
CA GLY A 427 6.09 16.76 2.88
C GLY A 427 4.78 16.73 2.06
N LEU A 428 4.55 15.71 1.25
CA LEU A 428 3.29 15.54 0.50
C LEU A 428 2.05 15.56 1.40
N HIS A 429 2.14 15.04 2.63
CA HIS A 429 1.04 15.00 3.59
C HIS A 429 0.58 16.38 4.07
N SER A 430 1.43 17.39 3.98
CA SER A 430 1.15 18.77 4.41
C SER A 430 1.21 19.78 3.27
N GLY A 431 1.91 19.47 2.20
CA GLY A 431 2.14 20.35 1.05
C GLY A 431 1.10 20.20 -0.07
N VAL A 432 0.11 19.34 0.09
CA VAL A 432 -0.94 19.12 -0.91
C VAL A 432 -2.33 19.29 -0.30
N ASN A 433 -3.15 20.10 -0.94
CA ASN A 433 -4.55 20.29 -0.56
C ASN A 433 -5.46 19.63 -1.61
N PRO A 434 -6.13 18.51 -1.32
CA PRO A 434 -6.98 17.81 -2.28
C PRO A 434 -8.26 18.57 -2.67
N ILE A 435 -8.64 19.63 -1.92
CA ILE A 435 -9.84 20.42 -2.17
C ILE A 435 -9.56 21.55 -3.14
N SER A 436 -8.50 22.31 -2.91
CA SER A 436 -8.07 23.40 -3.83
C SER A 436 -7.20 22.91 -4.98
N GLY A 437 -6.52 21.78 -4.78
CA GLY A 437 -5.52 21.25 -5.70
C GLY A 437 -4.13 21.89 -5.51
N ASP A 438 -3.94 22.74 -4.51
CA ASP A 438 -2.61 23.33 -4.25
C ASP A 438 -1.58 22.24 -3.98
N PHE A 439 -0.42 22.38 -4.63
CA PHE A 439 0.70 21.45 -4.52
C PHE A 439 1.99 22.24 -4.28
N SER A 440 2.64 21.98 -3.16
CA SER A 440 3.94 22.56 -2.82
C SER A 440 4.72 21.60 -1.93
N THR A 441 5.77 20.98 -2.46
CA THR A 441 6.54 19.95 -1.75
C THR A 441 8.03 20.24 -1.81
N GLY A 442 8.76 19.86 -0.77
CA GLY A 442 10.21 19.81 -0.82
C GLY A 442 10.68 18.80 -1.86
N ALA A 443 11.80 19.06 -2.52
CA ALA A 443 12.32 18.20 -3.55
C ALA A 443 13.85 18.14 -3.55
N SER A 444 14.38 17.02 -4.09
CA SER A 444 15.78 16.84 -4.45
C SER A 444 15.89 16.07 -5.77
N GLY A 445 17.01 16.26 -6.47
CA GLY A 445 17.21 15.64 -7.78
C GLY A 445 18.41 16.21 -8.53
N MET A 446 18.33 16.15 -9.86
CA MET A 446 19.41 16.56 -10.75
C MET A 446 18.92 17.63 -11.71
N MET A 447 19.69 18.70 -11.92
CA MET A 447 19.39 19.62 -13.02
C MET A 447 19.55 18.91 -14.36
N ILE A 448 18.79 19.36 -15.34
CA ILE A 448 18.94 18.96 -16.75
C ILE A 448 19.39 20.17 -17.52
N ARG A 449 20.49 20.02 -18.31
CA ARG A 449 21.03 21.08 -19.17
C ARG A 449 21.28 20.50 -20.55
N ASN A 450 20.66 21.09 -21.58
CA ASN A 450 20.80 20.66 -22.98
C ASN A 450 20.56 19.15 -23.17
N GLY A 451 19.52 18.61 -22.53
CA GLY A 451 19.17 17.19 -22.61
C GLY A 451 20.08 16.25 -21.84
N ALA A 452 20.97 16.75 -20.99
CA ALA A 452 21.87 15.96 -20.19
C ALA A 452 21.65 16.19 -18.68
N VAL A 453 21.80 15.11 -17.89
CA VAL A 453 21.83 15.20 -16.43
C VAL A 453 23.07 16.01 -16.02
N ALA A 454 22.89 16.99 -15.14
CA ALA A 454 23.91 17.95 -14.75
C ALA A 454 24.08 17.97 -13.21
N GLU A 455 24.21 19.14 -12.60
CA GLU A 455 24.50 19.29 -11.18
C GLU A 455 23.37 18.78 -10.27
N PRO A 456 23.71 18.12 -9.13
CA PRO A 456 22.74 17.74 -8.12
C PRO A 456 22.17 18.94 -7.36
N VAL A 457 20.89 18.86 -7.02
CA VAL A 457 20.17 19.95 -6.33
C VAL A 457 19.29 19.42 -5.20
N ARG A 458 19.23 20.19 -4.10
CA ARG A 458 18.43 19.91 -2.91
C ARG A 458 17.89 21.17 -2.24
N GLU A 459 17.09 21.00 -1.20
CA GLU A 459 16.55 22.12 -0.39
C GLU A 459 15.80 23.16 -1.23
N PHE A 460 15.00 22.70 -2.15
CA PHE A 460 14.10 23.54 -2.93
C PHE A 460 12.68 22.99 -2.88
N THR A 461 11.72 23.80 -3.25
CA THR A 461 10.33 23.35 -3.39
C THR A 461 9.92 23.33 -4.86
N ILE A 462 9.07 22.40 -5.21
CA ILE A 462 8.30 22.42 -6.45
C ILE A 462 6.86 22.77 -6.11
N ALA A 463 6.27 23.73 -6.82
CA ALA A 463 4.93 24.23 -6.54
C ALA A 463 4.12 24.45 -7.83
N SER A 464 2.85 24.09 -7.77
CA SER A 464 1.85 24.29 -8.81
C SER A 464 0.45 24.05 -8.22
N THR A 465 -0.52 23.73 -9.07
CA THR A 465 -1.75 23.06 -8.66
C THR A 465 -1.85 21.71 -9.38
N LEU A 466 -2.50 20.73 -8.77
CA LEU A 466 -2.71 19.41 -9.38
C LEU A 466 -3.40 19.52 -10.74
N GLN A 467 -4.35 20.46 -10.88
CA GLN A 467 -5.04 20.76 -12.14
C GLN A 467 -4.07 21.21 -13.24
N ARG A 468 -3.17 22.16 -12.89
CA ARG A 468 -2.17 22.63 -13.85
C ARG A 468 -1.17 21.54 -14.18
N MET A 469 -0.69 20.80 -13.18
CA MET A 469 0.25 19.72 -13.43
C MET A 469 -0.32 18.68 -14.39
N LEU A 470 -1.58 18.28 -14.25
CA LEU A 470 -2.24 17.33 -15.14
C LEU A 470 -2.38 17.86 -16.58
N LEU A 471 -2.68 19.13 -16.75
CA LEU A 471 -2.80 19.80 -18.06
C LEU A 471 -1.44 20.06 -18.73
N ASP A 472 -0.40 20.21 -17.93
CA ASP A 472 0.95 20.57 -18.40
C ASP A 472 1.88 19.32 -18.51
N ILE A 473 1.34 18.09 -18.41
CA ILE A 473 2.08 16.86 -18.74
C ILE A 473 2.34 16.86 -20.24
N VAL A 474 3.60 16.75 -20.64
CA VAL A 474 4.04 16.80 -22.06
C VAL A 474 4.60 15.48 -22.56
N ALA A 475 4.99 14.56 -21.65
CA ALA A 475 5.43 13.22 -22.03
C ALA A 475 5.23 12.23 -20.88
N ILE A 476 5.08 10.97 -21.25
CA ILE A 476 4.89 9.82 -20.34
C ILE A 476 5.88 8.75 -20.75
N GLY A 477 6.62 8.21 -19.79
CA GLY A 477 7.58 7.13 -20.00
C GLY A 477 6.93 5.78 -20.26
N GLY A 478 7.70 4.89 -20.89
CA GLY A 478 7.39 3.47 -21.03
C GLY A 478 8.06 2.62 -19.94
N ASP A 479 8.76 3.24 -19.03
CA ASP A 479 9.56 2.67 -17.95
C ASP A 479 8.72 2.36 -16.71
N ILE A 480 7.75 1.45 -16.87
CA ILE A 480 6.90 1.03 -15.75
C ILE A 480 7.74 0.39 -14.65
N ASP A 481 7.56 0.89 -13.43
CA ASP A 481 8.16 0.35 -12.21
C ASP A 481 7.04 -0.05 -11.24
N TRP A 482 6.93 -1.35 -10.96
CA TRP A 482 5.98 -1.90 -10.00
C TRP A 482 6.56 -1.74 -8.59
N LEU A 483 5.90 -0.93 -7.79
CA LEU A 483 6.33 -0.57 -6.44
C LEU A 483 5.40 -1.23 -5.40
N PRO A 484 5.84 -1.41 -4.15
CA PRO A 484 4.98 -1.91 -3.08
C PRO A 484 3.97 -0.85 -2.64
N SER A 485 3.13 -0.41 -3.57
CA SER A 485 2.17 0.68 -3.42
C SER A 485 0.91 0.46 -4.26
N ARG A 486 -0.10 1.32 -4.06
CA ARG A 486 -1.35 1.31 -4.84
C ARG A 486 -1.26 2.07 -6.17
N ALA A 487 -0.09 2.48 -6.58
CA ALA A 487 0.10 3.20 -7.81
C ALA A 487 1.41 2.79 -8.47
N VAL A 488 1.38 2.54 -9.77
CA VAL A 488 2.56 2.24 -10.56
C VAL A 488 3.43 3.48 -10.72
N GLY A 489 4.74 3.28 -10.76
CA GLY A 489 5.71 4.30 -11.15
C GLY A 489 6.00 4.28 -12.64
N LEU A 490 6.22 5.45 -13.22
CA LEU A 490 6.79 5.66 -14.55
C LEU A 490 7.28 7.11 -14.66
N THR A 491 8.15 7.41 -15.60
CA THR A 491 8.64 8.79 -15.78
C THR A 491 7.53 9.69 -16.33
N LEU A 492 7.32 10.86 -15.69
CA LEU A 492 6.46 11.92 -16.20
C LEU A 492 7.26 13.19 -16.46
N VAL A 493 6.96 13.86 -17.57
CA VAL A 493 7.50 15.21 -17.88
C VAL A 493 6.38 16.23 -17.79
N ILE A 494 6.54 17.19 -16.88
CA ILE A 494 5.57 18.26 -16.61
C ILE A 494 6.27 19.59 -16.81
N ARG A 495 5.73 20.44 -17.67
CA ARG A 495 6.28 21.78 -17.90
C ARG A 495 5.69 22.81 -16.92
N ASP A 496 6.32 23.96 -16.87
CA ASP A 496 5.80 25.16 -16.22
C ASP A 496 5.50 25.00 -14.71
N VAL A 497 6.34 24.22 -14.02
CA VAL A 497 6.29 24.06 -12.56
C VAL A 497 7.21 25.11 -11.91
N THR A 498 6.76 25.74 -10.84
CA THR A 498 7.59 26.66 -10.06
C THR A 498 8.58 25.87 -9.21
N MET A 499 9.86 26.15 -9.41
CA MET A 499 10.96 25.68 -8.56
C MET A 499 11.43 26.87 -7.72
N SER A 500 11.40 26.74 -6.39
CA SER A 500 11.84 27.79 -5.46
C SER A 500 13.01 27.28 -4.63
N GLY A 501 14.18 27.83 -4.87
CA GLY A 501 15.41 27.52 -4.19
C GLY A 501 15.97 28.75 -3.47
N GLN A 502 16.94 29.42 -4.12
CA GLN A 502 17.56 30.66 -3.59
C GLN A 502 16.67 31.86 -3.85
#